data_6ecef887a0e3d35c507b3d31cf81b129
#
_entry.id   6ecef887a0e3d35c507b3d31cf81b129
#
_cell.length_a   1.000
_cell.length_b   1.000
_cell.length_c   1.000
_cell.angle_alpha   90.00
_cell.angle_beta   90.00
_cell.angle_gamma   90.00
#
_symmetry.space_group_name_H-M   'P 1'
#
loop_
_entity.id
_entity.type
_entity.pdbx_description
1 polymer ?
#
loop_
_entity_poly.entity_id
_entity_poly.type
_entity_poly.pdbx_seq_one_letter_code
_entity_poly.pdbx_strand_id
1 'polypeptide(L)'
;MTGPDAFVKQRAEAPPQFFAWEAAGLAWLGRADGGTAVVGVHEVGDTRIVLERIAPAPATRAAAQAFGRSLARTHAAGADAFGAAAPGWNGDGWIGRQELTIRPFDRWGEFYATTRLQPYARAAHRVGHLSAAAVHTVDRV
;
A
#
# COMPACT_ATOMS: atom_id res chain seq x y z
N MET A 1 6.64 -20.85 -15.82
CA MET A 1 6.08 -22.01 -15.06
C MET A 1 6.04 -21.62 -13.60
N THR A 2 4.84 -21.43 -13.04
CA THR A 2 4.65 -21.14 -11.61
C THR A 2 4.76 -22.44 -10.82
N GLY A 3 5.82 -22.60 -10.04
CA GLY A 3 6.01 -23.76 -9.15
C GLY A 3 5.03 -23.75 -7.97
N PRO A 4 4.97 -24.83 -7.14
CA PRO A 4 4.08 -24.97 -6.00
C PRO A 4 4.27 -23.87 -4.94
N ASP A 5 5.39 -23.18 -4.94
CA ASP A 5 5.78 -22.15 -3.97
C ASP A 5 5.44 -20.73 -4.44
N ALA A 6 4.60 -20.57 -5.46
CA ALA A 6 4.20 -19.27 -5.98
C ALA A 6 2.74 -18.93 -5.68
N PHE A 7 2.49 -17.66 -5.37
CA PHE A 7 1.17 -17.05 -5.24
C PHE A 7 0.96 -16.06 -6.38
N VAL A 8 -0.05 -16.28 -7.22
CA VAL A 8 -0.34 -15.43 -8.37
C VAL A 8 -1.54 -14.54 -8.10
N LYS A 9 -1.34 -13.22 -8.20
CA LYS A 9 -2.42 -12.24 -8.26
C LYS A 9 -2.61 -11.81 -9.71
N GLN A 10 -3.86 -11.83 -10.17
CA GLN A 10 -4.22 -11.47 -11.55
C GLN A 10 -5.35 -10.46 -11.58
N ARG A 11 -5.30 -9.56 -12.56
CA ARG A 11 -6.36 -8.62 -12.89
C ARG A 11 -6.30 -8.37 -14.41
N ALA A 12 -7.27 -8.92 -15.15
CA ALA A 12 -7.29 -8.84 -16.62
C ALA A 12 -7.28 -7.39 -17.13
N GLU A 13 -8.03 -6.52 -16.45
CA GLU A 13 -8.11 -5.08 -16.75
C GLU A 13 -7.36 -4.27 -15.68
N ALA A 14 -6.11 -4.64 -15.40
CA ALA A 14 -5.28 -3.84 -14.51
C ALA A 14 -4.92 -2.52 -15.21
N PRO A 15 -5.01 -1.37 -14.51
CA PRO A 15 -4.47 -0.13 -15.03
C PRO A 15 -2.95 -0.25 -15.27
N PRO A 16 -2.39 0.58 -16.14
CA PRO A 16 -0.94 0.60 -16.36
C PRO A 16 -0.16 0.68 -15.05
N GLN A 17 0.92 -0.08 -14.95
CA GLN A 17 1.81 -0.11 -13.78
C GLN A 17 1.17 -0.56 -12.44
N PHE A 18 -0.07 -1.07 -12.44
CA PHE A 18 -0.76 -1.50 -11.23
C PHE A 18 0.06 -2.48 -10.37
N PHE A 19 0.59 -3.53 -11.00
CA PHE A 19 1.41 -4.53 -10.29
C PHE A 19 2.86 -4.06 -10.08
N ALA A 20 3.37 -3.19 -10.93
CA ALA A 20 4.68 -2.57 -10.71
C ALA A 20 4.65 -1.66 -9.47
N TRP A 21 3.55 -0.92 -9.22
CA TRP A 21 3.33 -0.17 -7.99
C TRP A 21 3.37 -1.07 -6.74
N GLU A 22 2.67 -2.20 -6.77
CA GLU A 22 2.69 -3.17 -5.65
C GLU A 22 4.10 -3.70 -5.41
N ALA A 23 4.81 -4.10 -6.47
CA ALA A 23 6.17 -4.60 -6.37
C ALA A 23 7.15 -3.55 -5.81
N ALA A 24 7.04 -2.28 -6.24
CA ALA A 24 7.85 -1.18 -5.72
C ALA A 24 7.62 -0.96 -4.21
N GLY A 25 6.36 -1.01 -3.77
CA GLY A 25 5.99 -0.91 -2.36
C GLY A 25 6.55 -2.07 -1.52
N LEU A 26 6.43 -3.31 -1.99
CA LEU A 26 6.98 -4.49 -1.32
C LEU A 26 8.51 -4.39 -1.23
N ALA A 27 9.18 -4.02 -2.31
CA ALA A 27 10.63 -3.82 -2.32
C ALA A 27 11.08 -2.73 -1.35
N TRP A 28 10.32 -1.63 -1.22
CA TRP A 28 10.64 -0.57 -0.27
C TRP A 28 10.49 -1.01 1.17
N LEU A 29 9.36 -1.64 1.51
CA LEU A 29 9.12 -2.17 2.86
C LEU A 29 10.19 -3.18 3.30
N GLY A 30 10.67 -4.01 2.37
CA GLY A 30 11.71 -5.01 2.62
C GLY A 30 13.11 -4.44 2.89
N ARG A 31 13.32 -3.12 2.68
CA ARG A 31 14.63 -2.46 2.95
C ARG A 31 14.82 -2.05 4.40
N ALA A 32 13.77 -2.10 5.22
CA ALA A 32 13.86 -1.69 6.63
C ALA A 32 14.75 -2.67 7.41
N ASP A 33 15.87 -2.20 7.95
CA ASP A 33 16.78 -3.04 8.72
C ASP A 33 16.10 -3.58 9.99
N GLY A 34 16.13 -4.91 10.14
CA GLY A 34 15.40 -5.61 11.21
C GLY A 34 13.88 -5.41 11.18
N GLY A 35 13.33 -4.91 10.07
CA GLY A 35 11.91 -4.74 9.82
C GLY A 35 11.16 -6.05 9.63
N THR A 36 9.87 -5.94 9.34
CA THR A 36 9.01 -7.10 9.05
C THR A 36 9.45 -7.77 7.73
N ALA A 37 9.51 -9.10 7.75
CA ALA A 37 9.70 -9.86 6.53
C ALA A 37 8.58 -9.55 5.52
N VAL A 38 8.96 -9.38 4.28
CA VAL A 38 8.07 -9.07 3.15
C VAL A 38 8.20 -10.18 2.12
N VAL A 39 7.10 -10.58 1.50
CA VAL A 39 7.08 -11.63 0.47
C VAL A 39 8.00 -11.29 -0.69
N GLY A 40 8.72 -12.27 -1.20
CA GLY A 40 9.51 -12.15 -2.41
C GLY A 40 8.63 -11.92 -3.64
N VAL A 41 9.09 -11.05 -4.55
CA VAL A 41 8.46 -10.82 -5.86
C VAL A 41 9.24 -11.62 -6.90
N HIS A 42 8.58 -12.59 -7.55
CA HIS A 42 9.21 -13.45 -8.57
C HIS A 42 9.04 -12.92 -9.99
N GLU A 43 7.86 -12.34 -10.29
CA GLU A 43 7.55 -11.82 -11.62
C GLU A 43 6.57 -10.64 -11.50
N VAL A 44 6.74 -9.63 -12.33
CA VAL A 44 5.82 -8.50 -12.49
C VAL A 44 5.46 -8.37 -13.96
N GLY A 45 4.16 -8.37 -14.24
CA GLY A 45 3.61 -8.12 -15.58
C GLY A 45 2.44 -7.15 -15.52
N ASP A 46 1.93 -6.77 -16.69
CA ASP A 46 0.85 -5.78 -16.78
C ASP A 46 -0.45 -6.26 -16.15
N THR A 47 -0.74 -7.55 -16.24
CA THR A 47 -2.01 -8.14 -15.75
C THR A 47 -1.84 -9.09 -14.57
N ARG A 48 -0.61 -9.29 -14.08
CA ARG A 48 -0.32 -10.20 -12.95
C ARG A 48 0.96 -9.83 -12.21
N ILE A 49 1.02 -10.28 -10.95
CA ILE A 49 2.24 -10.37 -10.15
C ILE A 49 2.36 -11.77 -9.58
N VAL A 50 3.57 -12.31 -9.57
CA VAL A 50 3.89 -13.61 -8.96
C VAL A 50 4.73 -13.36 -7.73
N LEU A 51 4.22 -13.77 -6.59
CA LEU A 51 4.81 -13.58 -5.28
C LEU A 51 5.22 -14.92 -4.67
N GLU A 52 6.09 -14.88 -3.70
CA GLU A 52 6.34 -15.98 -2.79
C GLU A 52 5.04 -16.43 -2.10
N ARG A 53 4.82 -17.74 -2.03
CA ARG A 53 3.69 -18.31 -1.28
C ARG A 53 4.08 -18.48 0.17
N ILE A 54 3.36 -17.80 1.06
CA ILE A 54 3.51 -18.00 2.50
C ILE A 54 2.63 -19.17 2.93
N ALA A 55 3.23 -20.17 3.56
CA ALA A 55 2.48 -21.24 4.18
C ALA A 55 1.75 -20.72 5.45
N PRO A 56 0.44 -20.99 5.61
CA PRO A 56 -0.27 -20.61 6.83
C PRO A 56 0.24 -21.39 8.03
N ALA A 57 0.32 -20.73 9.18
CA ALA A 57 0.68 -21.34 10.45
C ALA A 57 -0.26 -20.84 11.55
N PRO A 58 -0.44 -21.60 12.65
CA PRO A 58 -1.22 -21.14 13.79
C PRO A 58 -0.65 -19.84 14.38
N ALA A 59 -1.53 -18.89 14.68
CA ALA A 59 -1.16 -17.66 15.37
C ALA A 59 -0.74 -17.97 16.80
N THR A 60 0.43 -17.49 17.20
CA THR A 60 0.92 -17.60 18.59
C THR A 60 1.19 -16.22 19.17
N ARG A 61 1.14 -16.11 20.51
CA ARG A 61 1.49 -14.86 21.19
C ARG A 61 2.94 -14.43 20.89
N ALA A 62 3.85 -15.40 20.84
CA ALA A 62 5.26 -15.12 20.52
C ALA A 62 5.43 -14.57 19.11
N ALA A 63 4.75 -15.15 18.11
CA ALA A 63 4.76 -14.66 16.73
C ALA A 63 4.18 -13.25 16.63
N ALA A 64 3.05 -12.97 17.30
CA ALA A 64 2.43 -11.64 17.31
C ALA A 64 3.35 -10.58 17.94
N GLN A 65 4.03 -10.92 19.04
CA GLN A 65 5.00 -10.02 19.67
C GLN A 65 6.23 -9.79 18.80
N ALA A 66 6.74 -10.83 18.14
CA ALA A 66 7.87 -10.71 17.22
C ALA A 66 7.51 -9.81 16.02
N PHE A 67 6.34 -10.05 15.42
CA PHE A 67 5.79 -9.22 14.34
C PHE A 67 5.66 -7.76 14.77
N GLY A 68 5.05 -7.47 15.92
CA GLY A 68 4.89 -6.10 16.42
C GLY A 68 6.23 -5.37 16.58
N ARG A 69 7.28 -6.06 17.08
CA ARG A 69 8.61 -5.48 17.17
C ARG A 69 9.25 -5.19 15.82
N SER A 70 9.13 -6.10 14.86
CA SER A 70 9.67 -5.90 13.51
C SER A 70 8.88 -4.85 12.76
N LEU A 71 7.55 -4.80 12.90
CA LEU A 71 6.70 -3.77 12.29
C LEU A 71 7.05 -2.36 12.82
N ALA A 72 7.32 -2.22 14.11
CA ALA A 72 7.78 -0.96 14.68
C ALA A 72 9.08 -0.48 14.06
N ARG A 73 10.02 -1.38 13.73
CA ARG A 73 11.25 -1.04 13.01
C ARG A 73 10.98 -0.64 11.57
N THR A 74 10.09 -1.34 10.86
CA THR A 74 9.66 -0.93 9.52
C THR A 74 9.08 0.49 9.54
N HIS A 75 8.24 0.83 10.52
CA HIS A 75 7.69 2.19 10.66
C HIS A 75 8.76 3.22 11.03
N ALA A 76 9.73 2.85 11.88
CA ALA A 76 10.82 3.74 12.29
C ALA A 76 11.87 3.99 11.18
N ALA A 77 11.93 3.12 10.16
CA ALA A 77 12.78 3.35 8.98
C ALA A 77 12.39 4.63 8.22
N GLY A 78 11.10 5.02 8.32
CA GLY A 78 10.63 6.30 7.81
C GLY A 78 10.62 6.42 6.30
N ALA A 79 10.45 7.67 5.86
CA ALA A 79 10.52 8.13 4.48
C ALA A 79 10.95 9.60 4.49
N ASP A 80 11.38 10.13 3.34
CA ASP A 80 11.86 11.52 3.22
C ASP A 80 10.75 12.55 3.50
N ALA A 81 9.49 12.17 3.26
CA ALA A 81 8.33 13.01 3.52
C ALA A 81 7.05 12.17 3.65
N PHE A 82 5.99 12.74 4.20
CA PHE A 82 4.66 12.11 4.17
C PHE A 82 4.15 12.05 2.73
N GLY A 83 3.65 10.91 2.29
CA GLY A 83 3.17 10.71 0.93
C GLY A 83 4.25 10.59 -0.14
N ALA A 84 5.52 10.45 0.24
CA ALA A 84 6.61 10.16 -0.68
C ALA A 84 6.39 8.82 -1.39
N ALA A 85 6.88 8.73 -2.63
CA ALA A 85 6.89 7.50 -3.39
C ALA A 85 7.96 6.52 -2.90
N ALA A 86 7.79 5.24 -3.22
CA ALA A 86 8.88 4.28 -3.10
C ALA A 86 10.10 4.74 -3.94
N PRO A 87 11.33 4.50 -3.48
CA PRO A 87 12.53 4.92 -4.21
C PRO A 87 12.54 4.42 -5.65
N GLY A 88 12.69 5.32 -6.61
CA GLY A 88 12.66 5.04 -8.04
C GLY A 88 11.26 4.99 -8.68
N TRP A 89 10.20 5.13 -7.90
CA TRP A 89 8.85 5.24 -8.44
C TRP A 89 8.53 6.68 -8.87
N ASN A 90 7.90 6.81 -10.05
CA ASN A 90 7.44 8.08 -10.59
C ASN A 90 5.95 8.01 -10.92
N GLY A 91 5.20 9.02 -10.53
CA GLY A 91 3.75 9.12 -10.76
C GLY A 91 2.90 8.64 -9.60
N ASP A 92 1.61 8.55 -9.85
CA ASP A 92 0.62 8.12 -8.87
C ASP A 92 0.62 6.59 -8.69
N GLY A 93 -0.08 6.11 -7.69
CA GLY A 93 -0.18 4.70 -7.35
C GLY A 93 -1.62 4.23 -7.25
N TRP A 94 -1.82 3.15 -6.53
CA TRP A 94 -3.12 2.51 -6.37
C TRP A 94 -3.38 2.12 -4.92
N ILE A 95 -4.62 2.28 -4.46
CA ILE A 95 -5.12 1.69 -3.22
C ILE A 95 -6.37 0.86 -3.53
N GLY A 96 -6.24 -0.46 -3.50
CA GLY A 96 -7.27 -1.35 -3.99
C GLY A 96 -7.60 -1.08 -5.48
N ARG A 97 -8.76 -0.51 -5.76
CA ARG A 97 -9.20 -0.14 -7.12
C ARG A 97 -9.15 1.37 -7.40
N GLN A 98 -8.78 2.16 -6.41
CA GLN A 98 -8.77 3.61 -6.50
C GLN A 98 -7.37 4.13 -6.82
N GLU A 99 -7.31 5.19 -7.60
CA GLU A 99 -6.07 5.95 -7.78
C GLU A 99 -5.63 6.57 -6.46
N LEU A 100 -4.32 6.57 -6.25
CA LEU A 100 -3.67 7.07 -5.07
C LEU A 100 -2.68 8.16 -5.45
N THR A 101 -3.03 9.41 -5.17
CA THR A 101 -2.12 10.52 -5.40
C THR A 101 -0.87 10.39 -4.52
N ILE A 102 0.29 10.42 -5.18
CA ILE A 102 1.61 10.32 -4.57
C ILE A 102 2.33 11.64 -4.75
N ARG A 103 2.49 12.38 -3.66
CA ARG A 103 3.30 13.60 -3.59
C ARG A 103 3.81 13.84 -2.17
N PRO A 104 4.99 14.44 -2.02
CA PRO A 104 5.56 14.71 -0.70
C PRO A 104 4.85 15.87 0.02
N PHE A 105 4.78 15.75 1.35
CA PHE A 105 4.27 16.78 2.26
C PHE A 105 5.16 16.84 3.51
N ASP A 106 5.31 18.05 4.05
CA ASP A 106 6.05 18.25 5.29
C ASP A 106 5.20 17.94 6.55
N ARG A 107 3.87 17.98 6.41
CA ARG A 107 2.93 17.79 7.52
C ARG A 107 1.99 16.62 7.28
N TRP A 108 1.94 15.70 8.23
CA TRP A 108 1.07 14.52 8.17
C TRP A 108 -0.40 14.88 8.00
N GLY A 109 -0.91 15.86 8.76
CA GLY A 109 -2.33 16.26 8.69
C GLY A 109 -2.73 16.71 7.28
N GLU A 110 -1.90 17.57 6.65
CA GLU A 110 -2.14 18.02 5.28
C GLU A 110 -2.12 16.86 4.29
N PHE A 111 -1.09 16.02 4.35
CA PHE A 111 -1.00 14.80 3.54
C PHE A 111 -2.25 13.94 3.69
N TYR A 112 -2.63 13.59 4.91
CA TYR A 112 -3.71 12.66 5.17
C TYR A 112 -5.08 13.23 4.76
N ALA A 113 -5.35 14.47 5.10
CA ALA A 113 -6.59 15.14 4.72
C ALA A 113 -6.76 15.22 3.20
N THR A 114 -5.75 15.77 2.50
CA THR A 114 -5.89 16.10 1.07
C THR A 114 -5.75 14.89 0.14
N THR A 115 -5.03 13.86 0.53
CA THR A 115 -4.75 12.71 -0.34
C THR A 115 -5.38 11.40 0.13
N ARG A 116 -5.86 11.31 1.38
CA ARG A 116 -6.41 10.06 1.95
C ARG A 116 -7.87 10.17 2.40
N LEU A 117 -8.31 11.33 2.88
CA LEU A 117 -9.69 11.49 3.35
C LEU A 117 -10.58 12.15 2.30
N GLN A 118 -10.28 13.38 1.92
CA GLN A 118 -11.15 14.20 1.07
C GLN A 118 -11.45 13.58 -0.31
N PRO A 119 -10.47 13.04 -1.08
CA PRO A 119 -10.77 12.47 -2.39
C PRO A 119 -11.72 11.29 -2.31
N TYR A 120 -11.53 10.42 -1.32
CA TYR A 120 -12.35 9.22 -1.16
C TYR A 120 -13.72 9.53 -0.56
N ALA A 121 -13.85 10.51 0.35
CA ALA A 121 -15.14 10.99 0.82
C ALA A 121 -15.97 11.57 -0.32
N ARG A 122 -15.38 12.39 -1.18
CA ARG A 122 -16.03 12.94 -2.38
C ARG A 122 -16.39 11.85 -3.38
N ALA A 123 -15.51 10.85 -3.60
CA ALA A 123 -15.81 9.71 -4.45
C ALA A 123 -16.99 8.89 -3.91
N ALA A 124 -17.03 8.59 -2.61
CA ALA A 124 -18.12 7.88 -1.96
C ALA A 124 -19.45 8.68 -2.04
N HIS A 125 -19.39 10.01 -1.93
CA HIS A 125 -20.56 10.87 -2.09
C HIS A 125 -21.11 10.79 -3.52
N ARG A 126 -20.25 10.87 -4.55
CA ARG A 126 -20.70 10.80 -5.95
C ARG A 126 -21.46 9.52 -6.29
N VAL A 127 -21.17 8.42 -5.62
CA VAL A 127 -21.88 7.13 -5.80
C VAL A 127 -22.96 6.87 -4.74
N GLY A 128 -23.32 7.88 -3.94
CA GLY A 128 -24.42 7.81 -2.98
C GLY A 128 -24.11 7.08 -1.66
N HIS A 129 -22.87 6.72 -1.41
CA HIS A 129 -22.48 6.02 -0.17
C HIS A 129 -22.20 6.96 1.01
N LEU A 130 -22.04 8.26 0.77
CA LEU A 130 -21.78 9.26 1.79
C LEU A 130 -22.65 10.51 1.59
N SER A 131 -23.20 11.07 2.66
CA SER A 131 -24.00 12.29 2.59
C SER A 131 -23.12 13.54 2.36
N ALA A 132 -23.70 14.62 1.80
CA ALA A 132 -23.03 15.89 1.66
C ALA A 132 -22.58 16.47 3.01
N ALA A 133 -23.37 16.29 4.09
CA ALA A 133 -23.01 16.71 5.43
C ALA A 133 -21.76 15.99 5.95
N ALA A 134 -21.61 14.69 5.67
CA ALA A 134 -20.43 13.92 6.03
C ALA A 134 -19.19 14.39 5.26
N VAL A 135 -19.32 14.69 3.95
CA VAL A 135 -18.22 15.27 3.15
C VAL A 135 -17.79 16.60 3.73
N HIS A 136 -18.75 17.48 4.03
CA HIS A 136 -18.44 18.78 4.65
C HIS A 136 -17.73 18.65 6.00
N THR A 137 -18.04 17.60 6.79
CA THR A 137 -17.31 17.30 8.02
C THR A 137 -15.88 16.91 7.75
N VAL A 138 -15.64 16.05 6.75
CA VAL A 138 -14.29 15.65 6.33
C VAL A 138 -13.48 16.84 5.77
N ASP A 139 -14.11 17.75 5.05
CA ASP A 139 -13.43 18.92 4.48
C ASP A 139 -12.96 19.94 5.54
N ARG A 140 -13.40 19.83 6.80
CA ARG A 140 -12.96 20.68 7.92
C ARG A 140 -11.78 20.10 8.71
N VAL A 141 -11.32 18.91 8.38
CA VAL A 141 -10.14 18.28 8.96
C VAL A 141 -8.89 18.76 8.23
#